data_8aeab273d11ef8f8528f87a7acccfcf3
#
_entry.id   8aeab273d11ef8f8528f87a7acccfcf3
#
_cell.length_a   1.000
_cell.length_b   1.000
_cell.length_c   1.000
_cell.angle_alpha   90.00
_cell.angle_beta   90.00
_cell.angle_gamma   90.00
#
_symmetry.space_group_name_H-M   'P 1'
#
loop_
_entity.id
_entity.type
_entity.pdbx_description
1 polymer ?
#
loop_
_entity_poly.entity_id
_entity_poly.type
_entity_poly.pdbx_seq_one_letter_code
_entity_poly.pdbx_strand_id
1 'polypeptide(L)'
;CTYHREEYVYRNFFNIKKYIDCNPENILEKQVDFYIVDNGESLDKSRIEISNVEIIEQPDCGSTGGFTRGIIEIVNNKEKKYDRILLMDDDILFEPEVIERICFFVAFLKREYKNNFIGGGNLDLNTPWMQHESGGFFDEFKYTICGEFYDLNEPYFLLKNEYDRNATSSAWWCCCIPSNYVGENNLPYPFFFHREDMEYSYRNKKSVILLNGIGVWHESFFNKQPSWHVYYDVRNQLILDSLHFSKFNKKKAKKILLRNMVTSLVRYRYKECEFLIQAYKDYLKGPEWLRKYDNAEYLEEKILNNYEIKEINEALDYKIYEERLNFVETSFRKKIRILTINGYLLPANKNVVAPMSNYNSSVSFRAKRIINYDFIRQRGYITERSYKEALKYIFKMLEMF
;
A
#
# COMPACT_ATOMS: atom_id res chain seq x y z
N CYS A 1 2.78 12.15 -5.73
CA CYS A 1 4.20 12.28 -5.34
C CYS A 1 5.03 11.22 -6.03
N THR A 2 6.31 11.48 -6.24
CA THR A 2 7.21 10.55 -6.94
C THR A 2 8.58 10.50 -6.26
N TYR A 3 9.29 9.35 -6.41
CA TYR A 3 10.66 9.14 -5.96
C TYR A 3 11.38 8.20 -6.92
N HIS A 4 12.27 8.76 -7.76
CA HIS A 4 13.03 8.03 -8.79
C HIS A 4 12.15 7.14 -9.70
N ARG A 5 11.01 7.71 -10.15
CA ARG A 5 10.03 7.04 -11.03
C ARG A 5 9.56 7.97 -12.16
N GLU A 6 10.48 8.74 -12.70
CA GLU A 6 10.25 9.81 -13.69
C GLU A 6 9.42 9.33 -14.88
N GLU A 7 9.72 8.16 -15.40
CA GLU A 7 9.05 7.62 -16.59
C GLU A 7 7.55 7.35 -16.37
N TYR A 8 7.13 7.00 -15.14
CA TYR A 8 5.70 6.88 -14.83
C TYR A 8 5.02 8.25 -14.84
N VAL A 9 5.65 9.27 -14.27
CA VAL A 9 5.15 10.64 -14.27
C VAL A 9 5.04 11.14 -15.70
N TYR A 10 6.11 11.04 -16.51
CA TYR A 10 6.10 11.51 -17.90
C TYR A 10 5.04 10.79 -18.73
N ARG A 11 4.88 9.49 -18.58
CA ARG A 11 3.81 8.73 -19.25
C ARG A 11 2.43 9.26 -18.91
N ASN A 12 2.16 9.50 -17.61
CA ASN A 12 0.87 9.96 -17.15
C ASN A 12 0.57 11.38 -17.67
N PHE A 13 1.55 12.28 -17.61
CA PHE A 13 1.39 13.64 -18.10
C PHE A 13 1.32 13.73 -19.62
N PHE A 14 2.03 12.86 -20.34
CA PHE A 14 1.87 12.70 -21.79
C PHE A 14 0.44 12.28 -22.16
N ASN A 15 -0.15 11.35 -21.44
CA ASN A 15 -1.54 10.92 -21.66
C ASN A 15 -2.54 12.04 -21.36
N ILE A 16 -2.33 12.80 -20.28
CA ILE A 16 -3.14 13.97 -19.96
C ILE A 16 -3.04 15.02 -21.09
N LYS A 17 -1.83 15.34 -21.55
CA LYS A 17 -1.63 16.30 -22.64
C LYS A 17 -2.33 15.84 -23.92
N LYS A 18 -2.15 14.59 -24.31
CA LYS A 18 -2.84 14.00 -25.46
C LYS A 18 -4.38 14.10 -25.34
N TYR A 19 -4.90 13.84 -24.14
CA TYR A 19 -6.33 13.95 -23.87
C TYR A 19 -6.82 15.39 -24.03
N ILE A 20 -6.10 16.37 -23.47
CA ILE A 20 -6.40 17.80 -23.61
C ILE A 20 -6.42 18.20 -25.08
N ASP A 21 -5.41 17.84 -25.85
CA ASP A 21 -5.28 18.21 -27.25
C ASP A 21 -6.38 17.59 -28.14
N CYS A 22 -6.82 16.37 -27.80
CA CYS A 22 -7.88 15.69 -28.54
C CYS A 22 -9.30 16.11 -28.13
N ASN A 23 -9.47 16.76 -26.98
CA ASN A 23 -10.76 17.14 -26.44
C ASN A 23 -10.81 18.65 -26.08
N PRO A 24 -11.07 19.55 -27.05
CA PRO A 24 -11.05 21.00 -26.81
C PRO A 24 -12.05 21.50 -25.76
N GLU A 25 -13.10 20.72 -25.49
CA GLU A 25 -14.11 21.03 -24.48
C GLU A 25 -13.77 20.50 -23.08
N ASN A 26 -12.59 19.85 -22.89
CA ASN A 26 -12.16 19.32 -21.60
C ASN A 26 -12.05 20.42 -20.55
N ILE A 27 -12.23 20.05 -19.28
CA ILE A 27 -12.13 20.97 -18.15
C ILE A 27 -10.75 20.93 -17.46
N LEU A 28 -9.87 19.98 -17.82
CA LEU A 28 -8.60 19.75 -17.12
C LEU A 28 -7.68 20.96 -17.17
N GLU A 29 -7.64 21.66 -18.30
CA GLU A 29 -6.79 22.84 -18.45
C GLU A 29 -7.33 24.07 -17.70
N LYS A 30 -8.65 24.14 -17.48
CA LYS A 30 -9.32 25.33 -16.92
C LYS A 30 -9.68 25.22 -15.44
N GLN A 31 -9.91 24.01 -14.95
CA GLN A 31 -10.49 23.77 -13.62
C GLN A 31 -9.63 22.88 -12.72
N VAL A 32 -8.55 22.30 -13.25
CA VAL A 32 -7.66 21.40 -12.50
C VAL A 32 -6.26 21.97 -12.52
N ASP A 33 -5.60 22.03 -11.38
CA ASP A 33 -4.18 22.30 -11.26
C ASP A 33 -3.48 21.02 -10.76
N PHE A 34 -2.30 20.76 -11.30
CA PHE A 34 -1.52 19.57 -10.95
C PHE A 34 -0.32 19.96 -10.09
N TYR A 35 -0.19 19.34 -8.94
CA TYR A 35 0.97 19.47 -8.04
C TYR A 35 1.75 18.17 -8.03
N ILE A 36 2.98 18.19 -8.52
CA ILE A 36 3.89 17.05 -8.52
C ILE A 36 4.93 17.30 -7.44
N VAL A 37 4.95 16.46 -6.41
CA VAL A 37 5.99 16.50 -5.40
C VAL A 37 7.05 15.48 -5.75
N ASP A 38 8.24 15.96 -6.08
CA ASP A 38 9.41 15.16 -6.45
C ASP A 38 10.32 14.99 -5.24
N ASN A 39 10.19 13.85 -4.56
CA ASN A 39 11.01 13.47 -3.43
C ASN A 39 12.45 13.07 -3.81
N GLY A 40 12.74 12.92 -5.10
CA GLY A 40 14.03 12.51 -5.62
C GLY A 40 14.82 13.64 -6.28
N GLU A 41 14.20 14.82 -6.44
CA GLU A 41 14.78 15.96 -7.15
C GLU A 41 15.31 15.57 -8.54
N SER A 42 14.61 14.69 -9.24
CA SER A 42 15.08 13.99 -10.43
C SER A 42 14.26 14.25 -11.70
N LEU A 43 13.13 14.96 -11.58
CA LEU A 43 12.26 15.26 -12.70
C LEU A 43 12.84 16.33 -13.63
N ASP A 44 12.87 16.04 -14.91
CA ASP A 44 13.09 17.05 -15.95
C ASP A 44 11.77 17.77 -16.27
N LYS A 45 11.63 19.00 -15.76
CA LYS A 45 10.45 19.83 -15.93
C LYS A 45 10.11 20.10 -17.38
N SER A 46 11.11 20.12 -18.27
CA SER A 46 10.92 20.37 -19.72
C SER A 46 10.13 19.28 -20.43
N ARG A 47 10.04 18.09 -19.85
CA ARG A 47 9.27 16.95 -20.39
C ARG A 47 7.79 16.98 -20.05
N ILE A 48 7.33 17.95 -19.26
CA ILE A 48 5.92 18.09 -18.86
C ILE A 48 5.33 19.30 -19.54
N GLU A 49 4.63 19.06 -20.65
CA GLU A 49 4.11 20.09 -21.54
C GLU A 49 2.66 20.53 -21.20
N ILE A 50 2.36 20.78 -19.92
CA ILE A 50 1.06 21.20 -19.44
C ILE A 50 1.24 22.48 -18.62
N SER A 51 0.44 23.51 -18.89
CA SER A 51 0.64 24.86 -18.32
C SER A 51 0.23 24.98 -16.85
N ASN A 52 -0.73 24.18 -16.40
CA ASN A 52 -1.28 24.18 -15.03
C ASN A 52 -0.63 23.12 -14.12
N VAL A 53 0.68 22.93 -14.26
CA VAL A 53 1.48 22.01 -13.44
C VAL A 53 2.49 22.77 -12.59
N GLU A 54 2.53 22.47 -11.31
CA GLU A 54 3.55 22.92 -10.37
C GLU A 54 4.38 21.73 -9.90
N ILE A 55 5.71 21.83 -9.98
CA ILE A 55 6.65 20.80 -9.55
C ILE A 55 7.40 21.30 -8.33
N ILE A 56 7.32 20.55 -7.25
CA ILE A 56 7.87 20.86 -5.94
C ILE A 56 8.94 19.82 -5.62
N GLU A 57 10.17 20.26 -5.57
CA GLU A 57 11.31 19.42 -5.22
C GLU A 57 11.50 19.39 -3.70
N GLN A 58 11.79 18.20 -3.15
CA GLN A 58 12.16 18.02 -1.75
C GLN A 58 12.97 16.73 -1.55
N PRO A 59 13.73 16.61 -0.46
CA PRO A 59 14.36 15.36 -0.05
C PRO A 59 13.30 14.26 0.20
N ASP A 60 13.72 12.98 0.13
CA ASP A 60 12.82 11.84 0.35
C ASP A 60 12.20 11.86 1.76
N CYS A 61 10.92 12.18 1.80
CA CYS A 61 10.08 12.13 3.00
C CYS A 61 9.04 11.00 2.94
N GLY A 62 9.23 10.04 2.04
CA GLY A 62 8.28 8.97 1.77
C GLY A 62 6.99 9.42 1.07
N SER A 63 6.10 8.49 0.79
CA SER A 63 4.80 8.80 0.18
C SER A 63 3.99 9.77 1.05
N THR A 64 3.95 9.52 2.34
CA THR A 64 3.24 10.39 3.29
C THR A 64 3.75 11.83 3.25
N GLY A 65 5.09 12.01 3.24
CA GLY A 65 5.70 13.34 3.19
C GLY A 65 5.44 14.04 1.85
N GLY A 66 5.50 13.32 0.74
CA GLY A 66 5.19 13.84 -0.58
C GLY A 66 3.74 14.34 -0.68
N PHE A 67 2.76 13.51 -0.31
CA PHE A 67 1.36 13.95 -0.28
C PHE A 67 1.11 15.11 0.68
N THR A 68 1.72 15.06 1.88
CA THR A 68 1.60 16.13 2.86
C THR A 68 2.16 17.46 2.33
N ARG A 69 3.28 17.44 1.61
CA ARG A 69 3.86 18.65 1.00
C ARG A 69 2.93 19.24 -0.05
N GLY A 70 2.39 18.41 -0.96
CA GLY A 70 1.40 18.87 -1.94
C GLY A 70 0.17 19.49 -1.29
N ILE A 71 -0.33 18.88 -0.22
CA ILE A 71 -1.43 19.43 0.58
C ILE A 71 -1.08 20.79 1.18
N ILE A 72 0.11 20.95 1.75
CA ILE A 72 0.57 22.21 2.35
C ILE A 72 0.64 23.32 1.29
N GLU A 73 1.16 23.05 0.12
CA GLU A 73 1.24 24.02 -0.97
C GLU A 73 -0.16 24.47 -1.43
N ILE A 74 -1.08 23.51 -1.57
CA ILE A 74 -2.48 23.81 -1.92
C ILE A 74 -3.16 24.68 -0.87
N VAL A 75 -2.98 24.38 0.42
CA VAL A 75 -3.60 25.14 1.53
C VAL A 75 -3.02 26.54 1.64
N ASN A 76 -1.73 26.69 1.38
CA ASN A 76 -1.03 27.97 1.45
C ASN A 76 -1.19 28.82 0.19
N ASN A 77 -1.75 28.29 -0.88
CA ASN A 77 -2.02 29.06 -2.10
C ASN A 77 -3.06 30.16 -1.83
N LYS A 78 -2.63 31.43 -1.90
CA LYS A 78 -3.48 32.60 -1.64
C LYS A 78 -4.24 33.08 -2.88
N GLU A 79 -3.78 32.68 -4.05
CA GLU A 79 -4.33 33.14 -5.33
C GLU A 79 -5.51 32.26 -5.78
N LYS A 80 -5.46 30.97 -5.45
CA LYS A 80 -6.47 29.99 -5.85
C LYS A 80 -7.07 29.29 -4.64
N LYS A 81 -8.36 29.03 -4.70
CA LYS A 81 -9.07 28.18 -3.72
C LYS A 81 -9.61 26.95 -4.42
N TYR A 82 -9.33 25.82 -3.84
CA TYR A 82 -9.75 24.53 -4.37
C TYR A 82 -10.90 23.96 -3.55
N ASP A 83 -11.92 23.43 -4.21
CA ASP A 83 -13.03 22.75 -3.54
C ASP A 83 -12.66 21.34 -3.12
N ARG A 84 -11.77 20.71 -3.90
CA ARG A 84 -11.34 19.33 -3.73
C ARG A 84 -9.86 19.18 -4.01
N ILE A 85 -9.28 18.14 -3.40
CA ILE A 85 -7.91 17.67 -3.66
C ILE A 85 -8.01 16.22 -4.07
N LEU A 86 -7.49 15.87 -5.25
CA LEU A 86 -7.37 14.50 -5.73
C LEU A 86 -5.94 14.01 -5.50
N LEU A 87 -5.79 13.03 -4.64
CA LEU A 87 -4.52 12.37 -4.38
C LEU A 87 -4.40 11.16 -5.32
N MET A 88 -3.25 11.07 -6.00
CA MET A 88 -2.95 9.98 -6.94
C MET A 88 -1.48 9.56 -6.81
N ASP A 89 -1.21 8.24 -6.91
CA ASP A 89 0.15 7.71 -6.99
C ASP A 89 0.77 7.94 -8.36
N ASP A 90 2.09 7.87 -8.45
CA ASP A 90 2.84 8.05 -9.69
C ASP A 90 2.81 6.84 -10.62
N ASP A 91 2.80 5.62 -10.06
CA ASP A 91 2.96 4.35 -10.80
C ASP A 91 1.62 3.70 -11.24
N ILE A 92 0.54 4.46 -11.14
CA ILE A 92 -0.76 4.07 -11.69
C ILE A 92 -0.83 4.34 -13.21
N LEU A 93 -1.71 3.61 -13.88
CA LEU A 93 -2.22 3.95 -15.21
C LEU A 93 -3.69 4.36 -15.06
N PHE A 94 -4.10 5.42 -15.72
CA PHE A 94 -5.49 5.88 -15.69
C PHE A 94 -5.88 6.56 -17.01
N GLU A 95 -7.16 6.55 -17.29
CA GLU A 95 -7.72 7.37 -18.36
C GLU A 95 -7.94 8.79 -17.84
N PRO A 96 -7.39 9.83 -18.48
CA PRO A 96 -7.53 11.21 -17.99
C PRO A 96 -8.98 11.67 -17.77
N GLU A 97 -9.91 11.08 -18.49
CA GLU A 97 -11.36 11.28 -18.32
C GLU A 97 -11.84 10.98 -16.88
N VAL A 98 -11.15 10.14 -16.12
CA VAL A 98 -11.53 9.85 -14.74
C VAL A 98 -11.50 11.11 -13.87
N ILE A 99 -10.60 12.04 -14.15
CA ILE A 99 -10.51 13.32 -13.42
C ILE A 99 -11.76 14.16 -13.74
N GLU A 100 -12.16 14.24 -15.00
CA GLU A 100 -13.40 14.93 -15.39
C GLU A 100 -14.64 14.30 -14.77
N ARG A 101 -14.71 12.97 -14.77
CA ARG A 101 -15.82 12.24 -14.11
C ARG A 101 -15.93 12.60 -12.64
N ILE A 102 -14.80 12.69 -11.94
CA ILE A 102 -14.78 13.11 -10.53
C ILE A 102 -15.27 14.56 -10.41
N CYS A 103 -14.79 15.48 -11.25
CA CYS A 103 -15.22 16.88 -11.23
C CYS A 103 -16.73 17.03 -11.47
N PHE A 104 -17.26 16.40 -12.51
CA PHE A 104 -18.68 16.41 -12.79
C PHE A 104 -19.49 15.75 -11.68
N PHE A 105 -19.03 14.60 -11.16
CA PHE A 105 -19.69 13.95 -10.05
C PHE A 105 -19.78 14.86 -8.82
N VAL A 106 -18.69 15.54 -8.47
CA VAL A 106 -18.66 16.52 -7.37
C VAL A 106 -19.67 17.66 -7.60
N ALA A 107 -19.79 18.16 -8.83
CA ALA A 107 -20.73 19.24 -9.17
C ALA A 107 -22.20 18.82 -8.95
N PHE A 108 -22.52 17.55 -9.21
CA PHE A 108 -23.87 17.00 -9.06
C PHE A 108 -24.16 16.37 -7.69
N LEU A 109 -23.19 16.33 -6.77
CA LEU A 109 -23.39 15.76 -5.43
C LEU A 109 -24.51 16.50 -4.68
N LYS A 110 -25.44 15.72 -4.11
CA LYS A 110 -26.40 16.25 -3.16
C LYS A 110 -25.69 16.87 -1.95
N ARG A 111 -26.30 17.88 -1.33
CA ARG A 111 -25.72 18.62 -0.21
C ARG A 111 -25.21 17.72 0.93
N GLU A 112 -25.92 16.64 1.23
CA GLU A 112 -25.59 15.69 2.28
C GLU A 112 -24.29 14.91 2.03
N TYR A 113 -23.91 14.72 0.74
CA TYR A 113 -22.70 13.99 0.34
C TYR A 113 -21.52 14.91 -0.01
N LYS A 114 -21.70 16.23 -0.01
CA LYS A 114 -20.64 17.18 -0.39
C LYS A 114 -19.37 17.06 0.46
N ASN A 115 -19.48 16.53 1.66
CA ASN A 115 -18.36 16.34 2.58
C ASN A 115 -17.81 14.90 2.59
N ASN A 116 -18.29 14.02 1.69
CA ASN A 116 -17.76 12.68 1.59
C ASN A 116 -16.50 12.65 0.72
N PHE A 117 -15.62 11.72 1.00
CA PHE A 117 -14.50 11.39 0.12
C PHE A 117 -15.02 10.60 -1.09
N ILE A 118 -14.28 10.62 -2.18
CA ILE A 118 -14.58 9.80 -3.36
C ILE A 118 -13.34 8.94 -3.58
N GLY A 119 -13.51 7.62 -3.56
CA GLY A 119 -12.42 6.68 -3.77
C GLY A 119 -12.47 6.07 -5.17
N GLY A 120 -11.31 5.86 -5.76
CA GLY A 120 -11.15 5.13 -7.01
C GLY A 120 -10.81 3.67 -6.79
N GLY A 121 -11.44 2.79 -7.56
CA GLY A 121 -11.11 1.36 -7.59
C GLY A 121 -9.67 1.12 -8.08
N ASN A 122 -9.00 0.14 -7.50
CA ASN A 122 -7.70 -0.34 -7.94
C ASN A 122 -7.88 -1.61 -8.77
N LEU A 123 -7.57 -1.53 -10.05
CA LEU A 123 -7.63 -2.64 -10.99
C LEU A 123 -6.22 -3.15 -11.30
N ASP A 124 -6.12 -4.42 -11.65
CA ASP A 124 -4.85 -5.03 -12.01
C ASP A 124 -4.40 -4.60 -13.41
N LEU A 125 -3.14 -4.17 -13.53
CA LEU A 125 -2.59 -3.71 -14.80
C LEU A 125 -2.45 -4.85 -15.84
N ASN A 126 -2.22 -6.08 -15.39
CA ASN A 126 -2.04 -7.25 -16.26
C ASN A 126 -3.37 -7.96 -16.58
N THR A 127 -4.36 -7.78 -15.70
CA THR A 127 -5.73 -8.31 -15.85
C THR A 127 -6.71 -7.16 -15.66
N PRO A 128 -6.90 -6.26 -16.65
CA PRO A 128 -7.50 -4.93 -16.47
C PRO A 128 -8.95 -4.92 -15.98
N TRP A 129 -9.63 -6.03 -16.03
CA TRP A 129 -10.99 -6.20 -15.52
C TRP A 129 -11.04 -6.74 -14.09
N MET A 130 -9.91 -7.15 -13.54
CA MET A 130 -9.83 -7.63 -12.15
C MET A 130 -9.62 -6.47 -11.20
N GLN A 131 -10.60 -6.19 -10.36
CA GLN A 131 -10.48 -5.20 -9.29
C GLN A 131 -9.86 -5.84 -8.06
N HIS A 132 -8.75 -5.29 -7.57
CA HIS A 132 -8.13 -5.72 -6.32
C HIS A 132 -8.89 -5.21 -5.10
N GLU A 133 -9.28 -3.95 -5.13
CA GLU A 133 -10.06 -3.31 -4.07
C GLU A 133 -10.65 -1.98 -4.55
N SER A 134 -11.66 -1.47 -3.85
CA SER A 134 -12.23 -0.15 -4.11
C SER A 134 -12.24 0.76 -2.87
N GLY A 135 -11.71 0.30 -1.77
CA GLY A 135 -11.68 0.98 -0.47
C GLY A 135 -11.98 0.00 0.65
N GLY A 136 -12.25 0.49 1.86
CA GLY A 136 -12.50 -0.40 2.97
C GLY A 136 -13.02 0.30 4.21
N PHE A 137 -13.21 -0.48 5.27
CA PHE A 137 -13.64 0.01 6.56
C PHE A 137 -13.02 -0.76 7.72
N PHE A 138 -12.95 -0.13 8.88
CA PHE A 138 -12.53 -0.76 10.11
C PHE A 138 -13.72 -1.34 10.86
N ASP A 139 -13.60 -2.63 11.21
CA ASP A 139 -14.41 -3.30 12.22
C ASP A 139 -13.52 -3.57 13.43
N GLU A 140 -13.61 -2.70 14.43
CA GLU A 140 -12.63 -2.58 15.50
C GLU A 140 -11.20 -2.43 14.95
N PHE A 141 -10.32 -3.43 15.13
CA PHE A 141 -8.92 -3.42 14.66
C PHE A 141 -8.73 -4.13 13.32
N LYS A 142 -9.80 -4.64 12.73
CA LYS A 142 -9.74 -5.38 11.49
C LYS A 142 -10.15 -4.46 10.34
N TYR A 143 -9.22 -4.24 9.42
CA TYR A 143 -9.56 -3.62 8.15
C TYR A 143 -10.19 -4.64 7.21
N THR A 144 -11.33 -4.30 6.64
CA THR A 144 -12.05 -5.12 5.66
C THR A 144 -12.08 -4.37 4.34
N ILE A 145 -11.59 -5.03 3.30
CA ILE A 145 -11.52 -4.49 1.93
C ILE A 145 -12.88 -4.61 1.28
N CYS A 146 -13.28 -3.57 0.57
CA CYS A 146 -14.46 -3.54 -0.28
C CYS A 146 -14.07 -3.92 -1.71
N GLY A 147 -14.88 -4.72 -2.38
CA GLY A 147 -14.67 -5.08 -3.79
C GLY A 147 -13.41 -5.89 -4.06
N GLU A 148 -12.94 -6.65 -3.05
CA GLU A 148 -11.73 -7.45 -3.15
C GLU A 148 -11.88 -8.58 -4.17
N PHE A 149 -10.96 -8.61 -5.15
CA PHE A 149 -10.89 -9.61 -6.24
C PHE A 149 -12.21 -9.77 -7.03
N TYR A 150 -12.83 -8.64 -7.40
CA TYR A 150 -14.00 -8.67 -8.27
C TYR A 150 -13.59 -8.74 -9.74
N ASP A 151 -14.07 -9.75 -10.45
CA ASP A 151 -14.00 -9.83 -11.91
C ASP A 151 -15.12 -8.95 -12.50
N LEU A 152 -14.78 -7.77 -12.96
CA LEU A 152 -15.75 -6.80 -13.50
C LEU A 152 -16.29 -7.18 -14.89
N ASN A 153 -15.78 -8.24 -15.52
CA ASN A 153 -16.45 -8.85 -16.69
C ASN A 153 -17.72 -9.61 -16.30
N GLU A 154 -17.82 -10.02 -15.02
CA GLU A 154 -18.98 -10.71 -14.53
C GLU A 154 -20.07 -9.71 -14.09
N PRO A 155 -21.27 -9.71 -14.72
CA PRO A 155 -22.33 -8.74 -14.40
C PRO A 155 -22.70 -8.71 -12.92
N TYR A 156 -22.61 -9.83 -12.23
CA TYR A 156 -22.85 -9.92 -10.79
C TYR A 156 -21.88 -9.03 -9.99
N PHE A 157 -20.59 -9.10 -10.28
CA PHE A 157 -19.59 -8.31 -9.55
C PHE A 157 -19.64 -6.84 -9.95
N LEU A 158 -19.90 -6.55 -11.23
CA LEU A 158 -20.08 -5.19 -11.71
C LEU A 158 -21.24 -4.49 -10.98
N LEU A 159 -22.41 -5.13 -10.89
CA LEU A 159 -23.56 -4.60 -10.16
C LEU A 159 -23.28 -4.53 -8.66
N LYS A 160 -22.68 -5.56 -8.09
CA LYS A 160 -22.32 -5.59 -6.67
C LYS A 160 -21.36 -4.47 -6.28
N ASN A 161 -20.54 -4.02 -7.19
CA ASN A 161 -19.59 -2.92 -6.97
C ASN A 161 -20.29 -1.54 -6.82
N GLU A 162 -21.55 -1.40 -7.24
CA GLU A 162 -22.36 -0.19 -7.07
C GLU A 162 -23.11 -0.12 -5.73
N TYR A 163 -23.15 -1.20 -4.94
CA TYR A 163 -23.81 -1.12 -3.65
C TYR A 163 -22.97 -0.30 -2.66
N ASP A 164 -23.64 0.59 -1.92
CA ASP A 164 -23.05 1.28 -0.79
C ASP A 164 -22.51 0.26 0.23
N ARG A 165 -21.23 0.36 0.53
CA ARG A 165 -20.52 -0.57 1.40
C ARG A 165 -20.11 0.05 2.72
N ASN A 166 -20.55 1.27 3.00
CA ASN A 166 -20.15 2.03 4.18
C ASN A 166 -18.62 2.11 4.30
N ALA A 167 -17.92 2.24 3.18
CA ALA A 167 -16.48 2.44 3.19
C ALA A 167 -16.12 3.72 3.96
N THR A 168 -15.12 3.62 4.81
CA THR A 168 -14.62 4.72 5.63
C THR A 168 -13.18 5.08 5.30
N SER A 169 -12.59 4.38 4.34
CA SER A 169 -11.23 4.59 3.88
C SER A 169 -11.11 4.31 2.39
N SER A 170 -10.30 5.11 1.71
CA SER A 170 -9.84 4.87 0.34
C SER A 170 -8.36 5.19 0.25
N ALA A 171 -7.63 4.35 -0.45
CA ALA A 171 -6.21 4.55 -0.64
C ALA A 171 -5.91 5.69 -1.62
N TRP A 172 -4.72 6.27 -1.47
CA TRP A 172 -4.34 7.49 -2.19
C TRP A 172 -3.81 7.27 -3.60
N TRP A 173 -3.94 6.06 -4.15
CA TRP A 173 -3.77 5.89 -5.61
C TRP A 173 -4.84 6.63 -6.42
N CYS A 174 -6.03 6.88 -5.84
CA CYS A 174 -7.07 7.75 -6.40
C CYS A 174 -8.08 8.08 -5.29
N CYS A 175 -7.87 9.17 -4.58
CA CYS A 175 -8.75 9.60 -3.48
C CYS A 175 -9.02 11.10 -3.56
N CYS A 176 -10.27 11.48 -3.79
CA CYS A 176 -10.69 12.87 -3.86
C CYS A 176 -11.27 13.32 -2.51
N ILE A 177 -10.60 14.29 -1.89
CA ILE A 177 -10.88 14.79 -0.54
C ILE A 177 -11.45 16.22 -0.65
N PRO A 178 -12.53 16.57 0.09
CA PRO A 178 -12.97 17.95 0.21
C PRO A 178 -11.92 18.82 0.89
N SER A 179 -11.62 19.98 0.34
CA SER A 179 -10.56 20.88 0.85
C SER A 179 -10.81 21.38 2.28
N ASN A 180 -12.05 21.42 2.75
CA ASN A 180 -12.39 21.80 4.11
C ASN A 180 -11.90 20.81 5.19
N TYR A 181 -11.46 19.61 4.81
CA TYR A 181 -10.80 18.66 5.72
C TYR A 181 -9.29 18.84 5.75
N VAL A 182 -8.75 19.66 4.88
CA VAL A 182 -7.31 19.82 4.71
C VAL A 182 -6.88 21.13 5.32
N GLY A 183 -5.87 21.12 6.16
CA GLY A 183 -5.35 22.32 6.82
C GLY A 183 -4.20 22.01 7.75
N GLU A 184 -3.47 23.01 8.21
CA GLU A 184 -2.29 22.86 9.07
C GLU A 184 -2.54 22.01 10.33
N ASN A 185 -3.77 22.07 10.87
CA ASN A 185 -4.15 21.30 12.06
C ASN A 185 -4.67 19.89 11.75
N ASN A 186 -4.76 19.52 10.46
CA ASN A 186 -5.27 18.21 10.03
C ASN A 186 -4.41 17.60 8.93
N LEU A 187 -3.09 17.75 9.02
CA LEU A 187 -2.16 17.10 8.11
C LEU A 187 -2.11 15.58 8.32
N PRO A 188 -1.73 14.80 7.32
CA PRO A 188 -1.47 13.37 7.46
C PRO A 188 -0.49 13.07 8.59
N TYR A 189 -0.66 11.93 9.25
CA TYR A 189 0.27 11.50 10.27
C TYR A 189 1.62 11.08 9.63
N PRO A 190 2.77 11.47 10.14
CA PRO A 190 4.06 11.30 9.47
C PRO A 190 4.55 9.85 9.48
N PHE A 191 3.83 8.99 8.83
CA PHE A 191 4.13 7.55 8.79
C PHE A 191 5.30 7.20 7.88
N PHE A 192 5.72 8.09 7.01
CA PHE A 192 6.67 7.90 5.93
C PHE A 192 6.09 7.06 4.79
N PHE A 193 5.57 5.87 5.10
CA PHE A 193 5.10 4.90 4.10
C PHE A 193 4.08 3.94 4.72
N HIS A 194 2.98 3.65 4.05
CA HIS A 194 1.87 2.80 4.43
C HIS A 194 1.02 3.30 5.62
N ARG A 195 -0.30 3.18 5.47
CA ARG A 195 -1.38 3.43 6.44
C ARG A 195 -1.72 4.90 6.71
N GLU A 196 -1.04 5.84 6.06
CA GLU A 196 -1.38 7.26 6.12
C GLU A 196 -2.79 7.54 5.61
N ASP A 197 -3.16 6.91 4.52
CA ASP A 197 -4.46 6.95 3.86
C ASP A 197 -5.58 6.42 4.75
N MET A 198 -5.34 5.27 5.39
CA MET A 198 -6.28 4.64 6.32
C MET A 198 -6.46 5.48 7.57
N GLU A 199 -5.37 5.97 8.18
CA GLU A 199 -5.40 6.79 9.38
C GLU A 199 -6.12 8.11 9.10
N TYR A 200 -5.78 8.77 7.99
CA TYR A 200 -6.36 10.05 7.63
C TYR A 200 -7.85 9.94 7.34
N SER A 201 -8.26 8.94 6.58
CA SER A 201 -9.66 8.67 6.29
C SER A 201 -10.45 8.36 7.56
N TYR A 202 -9.93 7.46 8.40
CA TYR A 202 -10.59 7.05 9.64
C TYR A 202 -10.74 8.20 10.64
N ARG A 203 -9.71 9.01 10.81
CA ARG A 203 -9.71 10.18 11.70
C ARG A 203 -10.77 11.19 11.32
N ASN A 204 -10.97 11.40 10.03
CA ASN A 204 -11.96 12.35 9.51
C ASN A 204 -13.39 11.82 9.57
N LYS A 205 -13.60 10.53 9.89
CA LYS A 205 -14.91 9.89 10.11
C LYS A 205 -15.94 10.13 9.01
N LYS A 206 -15.49 10.08 7.75
CA LYS A 206 -16.37 10.28 6.59
C LYS A 206 -16.58 9.00 5.83
N SER A 207 -17.77 8.89 5.25
CA SER A 207 -18.02 7.85 4.28
C SER A 207 -17.26 8.14 3.00
N VAL A 208 -16.82 7.10 2.33
CA VAL A 208 -16.19 7.15 1.02
C VAL A 208 -17.22 6.69 -0.01
N ILE A 209 -17.43 7.50 -1.02
CA ILE A 209 -18.27 7.14 -2.18
C ILE A 209 -17.40 6.34 -3.14
N LEU A 210 -17.85 5.15 -3.48
CA LEU A 210 -17.17 4.24 -4.41
C LEU A 210 -18.10 3.96 -5.58
N LEU A 211 -17.65 4.24 -6.80
CA LEU A 211 -18.44 4.09 -8.02
C LEU A 211 -17.66 3.37 -9.10
N ASN A 212 -18.36 2.58 -9.91
CA ASN A 212 -17.81 2.13 -11.19
C ASN A 212 -17.46 3.34 -12.08
N GLY A 213 -16.42 3.20 -12.91
CA GLY A 213 -15.96 4.29 -13.77
C GLY A 213 -15.07 5.31 -13.09
N ILE A 214 -14.83 5.22 -11.77
CA ILE A 214 -13.78 5.93 -11.06
C ILE A 214 -12.77 4.89 -10.58
N GLY A 215 -11.64 4.78 -11.24
CA GLY A 215 -10.62 3.79 -10.92
C GLY A 215 -9.35 3.99 -11.71
N VAL A 216 -8.33 3.28 -11.28
CA VAL A 216 -6.99 3.30 -11.84
C VAL A 216 -6.45 1.88 -11.95
N TRP A 217 -5.50 1.66 -12.85
CA TRP A 217 -4.79 0.40 -12.97
C TRP A 217 -3.44 0.52 -12.29
N HIS A 218 -3.14 -0.47 -11.48
CA HIS A 218 -1.90 -0.54 -10.74
C HIS A 218 -1.29 -1.95 -10.87
N GLU A 219 0.02 -2.03 -10.85
CA GLU A 219 0.70 -3.32 -10.82
C GLU A 219 0.41 -4.05 -9.51
N SER A 220 0.12 -5.34 -9.60
CA SER A 220 -0.23 -6.15 -8.43
C SER A 220 0.80 -6.03 -7.30
N PHE A 221 0.33 -5.77 -6.09
CA PHE A 221 1.15 -5.73 -4.87
C PHE A 221 1.77 -7.09 -4.52
N PHE A 222 1.24 -8.19 -5.05
CA PHE A 222 1.76 -9.53 -4.75
C PHE A 222 3.22 -9.70 -5.13
N ASN A 223 3.72 -8.94 -6.09
CA ASN A 223 5.07 -9.07 -6.60
C ASN A 223 6.02 -7.94 -6.13
N LYS A 224 5.50 -6.89 -5.49
CA LYS A 224 6.26 -5.67 -5.23
C LYS A 224 6.81 -5.52 -3.80
N GLN A 225 6.39 -6.35 -2.83
CA GLN A 225 6.68 -6.08 -1.41
C GLN A 225 8.07 -6.60 -0.98
N PRO A 226 9.10 -5.76 -0.88
CA PRO A 226 10.33 -6.12 -0.23
C PRO A 226 10.09 -6.37 1.27
N SER A 227 10.92 -7.22 1.88
CA SER A 227 10.73 -7.67 3.27
C SER A 227 10.73 -6.54 4.31
N TRP A 228 11.37 -5.40 4.02
CA TRP A 228 11.41 -4.27 4.94
C TRP A 228 10.05 -3.56 5.10
N HIS A 229 9.12 -3.74 4.18
CA HIS A 229 7.75 -3.19 4.30
C HIS A 229 7.06 -3.62 5.58
N VAL A 230 7.36 -4.82 6.13
CA VAL A 230 6.76 -5.29 7.38
C VAL A 230 7.05 -4.39 8.58
N TYR A 231 8.17 -3.63 8.53
CA TYR A 231 8.48 -2.64 9.56
C TYR A 231 7.42 -1.55 9.59
N TYR A 232 7.16 -0.91 8.45
CA TYR A 232 6.17 0.16 8.37
C TYR A 232 4.75 -0.36 8.61
N ASP A 233 4.38 -1.46 7.97
CA ASP A 233 3.07 -2.06 8.13
C ASP A 233 2.71 -2.30 9.60
N VAL A 234 3.63 -2.90 10.36
CA VAL A 234 3.36 -3.25 11.76
C VAL A 234 3.51 -2.03 12.67
N ARG A 235 4.55 -1.20 12.51
CA ARG A 235 4.72 0.02 13.32
C ARG A 235 3.52 0.94 13.18
N ASN A 236 3.13 1.24 11.93
CA ASN A 236 2.07 2.18 11.64
C ASN A 236 0.69 1.63 12.03
N GLN A 237 0.45 0.32 11.85
CA GLN A 237 -0.76 -0.32 12.38
C GLN A 237 -0.86 -0.18 13.91
N LEU A 238 0.21 -0.46 14.64
CA LEU A 238 0.19 -0.36 16.10
C LEU A 238 -0.06 1.08 16.57
N ILE A 239 0.48 2.06 15.86
CA ILE A 239 0.25 3.48 16.15
C ILE A 239 -1.21 3.86 15.83
N LEU A 240 -1.71 3.53 14.64
CA LEU A 240 -3.09 3.77 14.22
C LEU A 240 -4.08 3.17 15.23
N ASP A 241 -3.87 1.89 15.59
CA ASP A 241 -4.73 1.18 16.53
C ASP A 241 -4.72 1.85 17.93
N SER A 242 -3.55 2.36 18.35
CA SER A 242 -3.40 3.05 19.63
C SER A 242 -4.07 4.41 19.67
N LEU A 243 -4.05 5.13 18.54
CA LEU A 243 -4.65 6.47 18.44
C LEU A 243 -6.17 6.43 18.41
N HIS A 244 -6.73 5.42 17.75
CA HIS A 244 -8.14 5.44 17.39
C HIS A 244 -9.02 4.42 18.12
N PHE A 245 -8.44 3.35 18.67
CA PHE A 245 -9.23 2.30 19.30
C PHE A 245 -8.97 2.20 20.80
N SER A 246 -9.91 2.69 21.61
CA SER A 246 -9.82 2.70 23.09
C SER A 246 -9.61 1.32 23.72
N LYS A 247 -10.05 0.25 23.06
CA LYS A 247 -9.84 -1.14 23.49
C LYS A 247 -8.46 -1.69 23.12
N PHE A 248 -7.65 -0.93 22.38
CA PHE A 248 -6.29 -1.35 22.04
C PHE A 248 -5.37 -1.20 23.26
N ASN A 249 -4.45 -2.13 23.44
CA ASN A 249 -3.54 -2.13 24.58
C ASN A 249 -2.26 -2.92 24.26
N LYS A 250 -1.27 -2.81 25.15
CA LYS A 250 0.02 -3.50 24.99
C LYS A 250 -0.10 -5.01 24.77
N LYS A 251 -1.09 -5.68 25.35
CA LYS A 251 -1.31 -7.13 25.14
C LYS A 251 -1.72 -7.43 23.71
N LYS A 252 -2.61 -6.61 23.13
CA LYS A 252 -3.00 -6.72 21.72
C LYS A 252 -1.84 -6.41 20.79
N ALA A 253 -1.06 -5.36 21.05
CA ALA A 253 0.13 -5.03 20.29
C ALA A 253 1.15 -6.20 20.27
N LYS A 254 1.43 -6.80 21.43
CA LYS A 254 2.28 -7.99 21.52
C LYS A 254 1.73 -9.16 20.72
N LYS A 255 0.42 -9.39 20.73
CA LYS A 255 -0.23 -10.46 19.95
C LYS A 255 -0.05 -10.24 18.44
N ILE A 256 -0.17 -9.00 17.96
CA ILE A 256 0.08 -8.65 16.56
C ILE A 256 1.53 -8.93 16.19
N LEU A 257 2.48 -8.45 17.01
CA LEU A 257 3.90 -8.71 16.81
C LEU A 257 4.18 -10.22 16.75
N LEU A 258 3.72 -10.98 17.74
CA LEU A 258 3.90 -12.44 17.82
C LEU A 258 3.39 -13.14 16.56
N ARG A 259 2.18 -12.79 16.13
CA ARG A 259 1.59 -13.37 14.90
C ARG A 259 2.46 -13.13 13.68
N ASN A 260 2.93 -11.89 13.49
CA ASN A 260 3.77 -11.56 12.35
C ASN A 260 5.14 -12.24 12.43
N MET A 261 5.78 -12.26 13.60
CA MET A 261 7.05 -12.96 13.79
C MET A 261 6.95 -14.46 13.50
N VAL A 262 5.91 -15.13 14.01
CA VAL A 262 5.67 -16.56 13.70
C VAL A 262 5.49 -16.76 12.20
N THR A 263 4.76 -15.87 11.54
CA THR A 263 4.56 -15.94 10.09
C THR A 263 5.88 -15.82 9.31
N SER A 264 6.73 -14.86 9.67
CA SER A 264 8.05 -14.68 9.05
C SER A 264 8.99 -15.86 9.35
N LEU A 265 9.00 -16.37 10.59
CA LEU A 265 9.80 -17.53 10.97
C LEU A 265 9.46 -18.79 10.16
N VAL A 266 8.17 -19.09 10.00
CA VAL A 266 7.75 -20.30 9.25
C VAL A 266 7.91 -20.16 7.74
N ARG A 267 8.19 -18.94 7.24
CA ARG A 267 8.57 -18.64 5.85
C ARG A 267 10.07 -18.49 5.66
N TYR A 268 10.85 -18.71 6.72
CA TYR A 268 12.33 -18.56 6.77
C TYR A 268 12.81 -17.14 6.47
N ARG A 269 11.93 -16.15 6.65
CA ARG A 269 12.23 -14.74 6.45
C ARG A 269 12.75 -14.10 7.75
N TYR A 270 13.91 -14.57 8.19
CA TYR A 270 14.47 -14.21 9.51
C TYR A 270 14.79 -12.72 9.64
N LYS A 271 15.23 -12.07 8.55
CA LYS A 271 15.47 -10.60 8.57
C LYS A 271 14.18 -9.82 8.86
N GLU A 272 13.01 -10.29 8.41
CA GLU A 272 11.73 -9.67 8.77
C GLU A 272 11.49 -9.67 10.28
N CYS A 273 11.99 -10.67 11.01
CA CYS A 273 11.85 -10.69 12.46
C CYS A 273 12.62 -9.53 13.13
N GLU A 274 13.75 -9.10 12.57
CA GLU A 274 14.46 -7.90 13.07
C GLU A 274 13.67 -6.64 12.81
N PHE A 275 13.11 -6.48 11.62
CA PHE A 275 12.25 -5.36 11.27
C PHE A 275 11.00 -5.29 12.16
N LEU A 276 10.37 -6.42 12.44
CA LEU A 276 9.22 -6.51 13.33
C LEU A 276 9.54 -6.13 14.77
N ILE A 277 10.69 -6.59 15.29
CA ILE A 277 11.19 -6.21 16.62
C ILE A 277 11.45 -4.70 16.67
N GLN A 278 12.09 -4.15 15.64
CA GLN A 278 12.37 -2.72 15.57
C GLN A 278 11.07 -1.91 15.46
N ALA A 279 10.10 -2.35 14.65
CA ALA A 279 8.79 -1.74 14.53
C ALA A 279 8.08 -1.63 15.89
N TYR A 280 8.13 -2.69 16.69
CA TYR A 280 7.54 -2.68 18.03
C TYR A 280 8.28 -1.78 19.01
N LYS A 281 9.63 -1.75 18.97
CA LYS A 281 10.43 -0.85 19.80
C LYS A 281 10.13 0.62 19.49
N ASP A 282 9.99 0.95 18.18
CA ASP A 282 9.70 2.31 17.77
C ASP A 282 8.26 2.71 18.07
N TYR A 283 7.31 1.80 17.94
CA TYR A 283 5.95 2.00 18.44
C TYR A 283 5.93 2.36 19.94
N LEU A 284 6.76 1.71 20.76
CA LEU A 284 6.82 1.99 22.21
C LEU A 284 7.38 3.37 22.56
N LYS A 285 8.08 4.04 21.66
CA LYS A 285 8.55 5.43 21.82
C LYS A 285 7.41 6.45 21.79
N GLY A 286 6.24 6.03 21.32
CA GLY A 286 5.05 6.84 21.22
C GLY A 286 4.94 7.64 19.92
N PRO A 287 3.74 8.17 19.62
CA PRO A 287 3.47 8.83 18.34
C PRO A 287 4.23 10.14 18.14
N GLU A 288 4.54 10.87 19.20
CA GLU A 288 5.29 12.14 19.13
C GLU A 288 6.73 11.94 18.66
N TRP A 289 7.29 10.74 18.81
CA TRP A 289 8.62 10.42 18.30
C TRP A 289 8.67 10.53 16.76
N LEU A 290 7.63 10.07 16.05
CA LEU A 290 7.55 10.16 14.59
C LEU A 290 7.58 11.60 14.07
N ARG A 291 7.01 12.55 14.83
CA ARG A 291 6.99 13.97 14.44
C ARG A 291 8.34 14.66 14.54
N LYS A 292 9.29 14.06 15.27
CA LYS A 292 10.63 14.61 15.53
C LYS A 292 11.71 13.93 14.71
N TYR A 293 11.32 12.97 13.86
CA TYR A 293 12.27 12.00 13.33
C TYR A 293 12.41 12.15 11.81
N ASP A 294 13.65 12.19 11.32
CA ASP A 294 13.96 12.05 9.91
C ASP A 294 13.86 10.58 9.51
N ASN A 295 12.78 10.24 8.82
CA ASN A 295 12.49 8.86 8.47
C ASN A 295 13.38 8.32 7.35
N ALA A 296 13.89 9.16 6.44
CA ALA A 296 14.73 8.73 5.34
C ALA A 296 16.10 8.28 5.84
N GLU A 297 16.76 9.09 6.67
CA GLU A 297 18.05 8.74 7.29
C GLU A 297 17.97 7.46 8.12
N TYR A 298 16.88 7.28 8.86
CA TYR A 298 16.65 6.07 9.65
C TYR A 298 16.45 4.82 8.77
N LEU A 299 15.80 4.98 7.64
CA LEU A 299 15.62 3.91 6.67
C LEU A 299 16.99 3.43 6.15
N GLU A 300 17.82 4.35 5.74
CA GLU A 300 19.15 4.04 5.23
C GLU A 300 20.01 3.32 6.26
N GLU A 301 20.06 3.79 7.49
CA GLU A 301 20.89 3.18 8.53
C GLU A 301 20.40 1.80 9.02
N LYS A 302 19.08 1.62 9.14
CA LYS A 302 18.51 0.46 9.86
C LYS A 302 17.85 -0.58 9.00
N ILE A 303 17.30 -0.19 7.85
CA ILE A 303 16.51 -1.07 6.98
C ILE A 303 17.31 -1.60 5.79
N LEU A 304 18.43 -1.01 5.44
CA LEU A 304 19.29 -1.45 4.34
C LEU A 304 19.86 -2.87 4.50
N ASN A 305 19.83 -3.46 5.68
CA ASN A 305 20.20 -4.88 5.87
C ASN A 305 19.10 -5.86 5.40
N ASN A 306 18.45 -5.54 4.30
CA ASN A 306 17.39 -6.35 3.71
C ASN A 306 17.93 -7.57 2.94
N TYR A 307 17.02 -8.44 2.48
CA TYR A 307 17.35 -9.45 1.49
C TYR A 307 17.70 -8.76 0.17
N GLU A 308 18.85 -9.10 -0.39
CA GLU A 308 19.27 -8.60 -1.69
C GLU A 308 18.42 -9.26 -2.78
N ILE A 309 17.65 -8.46 -3.51
CA ILE A 309 16.83 -8.92 -4.63
C ILE A 309 17.71 -9.01 -5.87
N LYS A 310 17.81 -10.20 -6.46
CA LYS A 310 18.65 -10.49 -7.62
C LYS A 310 17.82 -11.16 -8.71
N GLU A 311 18.33 -11.09 -9.93
CA GLU A 311 17.85 -11.95 -11.00
C GLU A 311 18.06 -13.42 -10.63
N ILE A 312 17.05 -14.23 -10.88
CA ILE A 312 17.09 -15.68 -10.61
C ILE A 312 17.00 -16.41 -11.94
N ASN A 313 18.14 -16.94 -12.36
CA ASN A 313 18.28 -17.63 -13.65
C ASN A 313 17.83 -19.12 -13.61
N GLU A 314 17.13 -19.55 -12.55
CA GLU A 314 16.53 -20.88 -12.51
C GLU A 314 15.26 -20.88 -13.34
N ALA A 315 15.05 -21.87 -14.20
CA ALA A 315 13.78 -22.07 -14.89
C ALA A 315 12.68 -22.35 -13.86
N LEU A 316 11.79 -21.35 -13.67
CA LEU A 316 10.69 -21.43 -12.73
C LEU A 316 9.38 -21.65 -13.48
N ASP A 317 8.58 -22.62 -13.03
CA ASP A 317 7.29 -22.91 -13.63
C ASP A 317 6.21 -22.02 -13.00
N TYR A 318 5.66 -21.12 -13.82
CA TYR A 318 4.58 -20.21 -13.43
C TYR A 318 3.32 -20.95 -12.96
N LYS A 319 3.00 -22.09 -13.57
CA LYS A 319 1.86 -22.89 -13.18
C LYS A 319 2.01 -23.43 -11.74
N ILE A 320 3.21 -23.87 -11.38
CA ILE A 320 3.50 -24.30 -9.99
C ILE A 320 3.36 -23.12 -9.02
N TYR A 321 3.78 -21.93 -9.41
CA TYR A 321 3.63 -20.72 -8.61
C TYR A 321 2.15 -20.36 -8.40
N GLU A 322 1.34 -20.34 -9.46
CA GLU A 322 -0.09 -20.08 -9.41
C GLU A 322 -0.85 -21.10 -8.56
N GLU A 323 -0.56 -22.39 -8.72
CA GLU A 323 -1.11 -23.44 -7.85
C GLU A 323 -0.75 -23.25 -6.36
N ARG A 324 0.38 -22.61 -6.06
CA ARG A 324 0.78 -22.29 -4.68
C ARG A 324 0.02 -21.12 -4.09
N LEU A 325 -0.32 -20.11 -4.89
CA LEU A 325 -1.17 -19.00 -4.45
C LEU A 325 -2.56 -19.49 -4.06
N ASN A 326 -3.13 -20.37 -4.87
CA ASN A 326 -4.49 -20.90 -4.73
C ASN A 326 -4.57 -22.18 -3.86
N PHE A 327 -3.48 -22.58 -3.20
CA PHE A 327 -3.43 -23.81 -2.46
C PHE A 327 -4.34 -23.83 -1.24
N VAL A 328 -5.35 -24.71 -1.26
CA VAL A 328 -6.24 -24.99 -0.12
C VAL A 328 -5.70 -26.16 0.71
N GLU A 329 -5.36 -25.88 1.96
CA GLU A 329 -4.82 -26.89 2.89
C GLU A 329 -5.93 -27.75 3.51
N THR A 330 -5.80 -29.07 3.46
CA THR A 330 -6.71 -29.97 4.16
C THR A 330 -6.58 -29.83 5.69
N SER A 331 -7.68 -30.07 6.42
CA SER A 331 -7.69 -29.98 7.89
C SER A 331 -6.67 -30.92 8.56
N PHE A 332 -6.45 -32.10 8.01
CA PHE A 332 -5.45 -33.05 8.51
C PHE A 332 -4.02 -32.52 8.33
N ARG A 333 -3.69 -32.05 7.14
CA ARG A 333 -2.38 -31.44 6.85
C ARG A 333 -2.12 -30.23 7.74
N LYS A 334 -3.12 -29.38 7.96
CA LYS A 334 -3.04 -28.23 8.85
C LYS A 334 -2.68 -28.63 10.28
N LYS A 335 -3.29 -29.69 10.82
CA LYS A 335 -2.96 -30.21 12.16
C LYS A 335 -1.50 -30.69 12.24
N ILE A 336 -1.03 -31.48 11.27
CA ILE A 336 0.37 -31.92 11.22
C ILE A 336 1.31 -30.71 11.14
N ARG A 337 1.02 -29.77 10.29
CA ARG A 337 1.81 -28.56 10.13
C ARG A 337 1.95 -27.77 11.43
N ILE A 338 0.87 -27.59 12.16
CA ILE A 338 0.87 -26.89 13.45
C ILE A 338 1.68 -27.66 14.49
N LEU A 339 1.41 -28.98 14.67
CA LEU A 339 2.09 -29.84 15.63
C LEU A 339 3.60 -29.94 15.37
N THR A 340 4.01 -29.84 14.12
CA THR A 340 5.43 -29.94 13.72
C THR A 340 6.11 -28.60 13.51
N ILE A 341 5.50 -27.50 13.97
CA ILE A 341 5.99 -26.12 13.82
C ILE A 341 6.34 -25.86 12.35
N ASN A 342 5.32 -25.93 11.48
CA ASN A 342 5.46 -25.83 10.03
C ASN A 342 6.49 -26.82 9.41
N GLY A 343 6.63 -27.98 10.01
CA GLY A 343 7.56 -29.02 9.54
C GLY A 343 9.00 -28.90 10.04
N TYR A 344 9.31 -27.96 10.95
CA TYR A 344 10.64 -27.90 11.56
C TYR A 344 11.05 -29.19 12.28
N LEU A 345 10.11 -29.88 12.87
CA LEU A 345 10.36 -31.17 13.52
C LEU A 345 10.42 -32.37 12.53
N LEU A 346 10.30 -32.12 11.23
CA LEU A 346 10.34 -33.15 10.18
C LEU A 346 11.48 -32.88 9.21
N PRO A 347 12.01 -33.91 8.52
CA PRO A 347 13.00 -33.70 7.48
C PRO A 347 12.48 -32.75 6.38
N ALA A 348 13.33 -31.87 5.93
CA ALA A 348 13.05 -31.04 4.74
C ALA A 348 13.08 -31.90 3.48
N ASN A 349 12.15 -31.65 2.55
CA ASN A 349 12.00 -32.56 1.40
C ASN A 349 11.84 -31.85 0.04
N LYS A 350 11.79 -30.54 0.00
CA LYS A 350 11.54 -29.81 -1.27
C LYS A 350 12.08 -28.39 -1.26
N ASN A 351 12.34 -27.87 -2.45
CA ASN A 351 12.45 -26.44 -2.72
C ASN A 351 11.07 -25.92 -3.13
N VAL A 352 10.80 -24.67 -2.84
CA VAL A 352 9.50 -24.04 -3.08
C VAL A 352 9.71 -22.68 -3.71
N VAL A 353 8.89 -22.35 -4.71
CA VAL A 353 8.75 -21.00 -5.24
C VAL A 353 7.50 -20.39 -4.61
N ALA A 354 7.59 -19.15 -4.16
CA ALA A 354 6.50 -18.41 -3.53
C ALA A 354 6.61 -16.92 -3.88
N PRO A 355 5.51 -16.17 -3.81
CA PRO A 355 5.58 -14.72 -4.03
C PRO A 355 6.47 -14.02 -2.99
N MET A 356 7.07 -12.90 -3.39
CA MET A 356 7.83 -12.06 -2.43
C MET A 356 6.92 -11.46 -1.37
N SER A 357 5.67 -11.20 -1.70
CA SER A 357 4.64 -10.71 -0.79
C SER A 357 4.13 -11.77 0.19
N ASN A 358 2.91 -11.60 0.62
CA ASN A 358 2.25 -12.52 1.55
C ASN A 358 1.73 -13.77 0.83
N TYR A 359 1.95 -14.93 1.42
CA TYR A 359 1.39 -16.21 0.98
C TYR A 359 1.03 -17.11 2.17
N ASN A 360 0.21 -18.12 1.94
CA ASN A 360 -0.15 -19.06 3.00
C ASN A 360 1.06 -19.86 3.47
N SER A 361 1.36 -19.85 4.77
CA SER A 361 2.50 -20.57 5.36
C SER A 361 2.50 -22.09 5.12
N SER A 362 1.38 -22.67 4.68
CA SER A 362 1.31 -24.07 4.24
C SER A 362 2.19 -24.37 3.02
N VAL A 363 2.47 -23.35 2.20
CA VAL A 363 3.36 -23.46 1.04
C VAL A 363 4.78 -23.80 1.47
N SER A 364 5.27 -23.21 2.56
CA SER A 364 6.60 -23.44 3.12
C SER A 364 6.71 -24.71 3.99
N PHE A 365 5.62 -25.48 4.17
CA PHE A 365 5.64 -26.70 4.98
C PHE A 365 6.68 -27.70 4.50
N ARG A 366 7.65 -28.04 5.37
CA ARG A 366 8.80 -28.91 5.10
C ARG A 366 9.71 -28.44 3.96
N ALA A 367 9.68 -27.17 3.59
CA ALA A 367 10.62 -26.65 2.61
C ALA A 367 12.06 -26.69 3.16
N LYS A 368 13.04 -26.96 2.28
CA LYS A 368 14.46 -26.75 2.54
C LYS A 368 14.86 -25.33 2.21
N ARG A 369 14.42 -24.88 1.04
CA ARG A 369 14.71 -23.58 0.44
C ARG A 369 13.42 -22.99 -0.14
N ILE A 370 13.25 -21.67 -0.02
CA ILE A 370 12.14 -20.93 -0.61
C ILE A 370 12.72 -19.86 -1.50
N ILE A 371 12.33 -19.86 -2.77
CA ILE A 371 12.61 -18.81 -3.72
C ILE A 371 11.42 -17.84 -3.63
N ASN A 372 11.64 -16.68 -3.01
CA ASN A 372 10.68 -15.60 -2.95
C ASN A 372 10.83 -14.80 -4.24
N TYR A 373 9.87 -14.89 -5.15
CA TYR A 373 10.04 -14.52 -6.55
C TYR A 373 8.97 -13.55 -7.04
N ASP A 374 9.41 -12.58 -7.86
CA ASP A 374 8.61 -11.70 -8.69
C ASP A 374 8.67 -12.21 -10.12
N PHE A 375 7.58 -12.81 -10.60
CA PHE A 375 7.52 -13.35 -11.97
C PHE A 375 7.49 -12.28 -13.05
N ILE A 376 7.02 -11.09 -12.73
CA ILE A 376 6.94 -9.97 -13.71
C ILE A 376 8.35 -9.45 -14.01
N ARG A 377 9.14 -9.21 -12.94
CA ARG A 377 10.50 -8.66 -13.07
C ARG A 377 11.59 -9.72 -13.08
N GLN A 378 11.24 -10.99 -13.02
CA GLN A 378 12.16 -12.14 -13.04
C GLN A 378 13.27 -12.05 -11.99
N ARG A 379 12.95 -11.54 -10.81
CA ARG A 379 13.90 -11.30 -9.72
C ARG A 379 13.35 -11.76 -8.38
N GLY A 380 14.21 -11.95 -7.41
CA GLY A 380 13.79 -12.37 -6.09
C GLY A 380 14.94 -12.58 -5.14
N TYR A 381 14.64 -13.23 -4.02
CA TYR A 381 15.63 -13.61 -3.01
C TYR A 381 15.33 -15.00 -2.45
N ILE A 382 16.37 -15.62 -1.90
CA ILE A 382 16.30 -16.98 -1.41
C ILE A 382 16.35 -16.98 0.12
N THR A 383 15.47 -17.77 0.72
CA THR A 383 15.48 -18.04 2.15
C THR A 383 15.60 -19.54 2.38
N GLU A 384 16.36 -19.93 3.41
CA GLU A 384 16.62 -21.33 3.75
C GLU A 384 16.24 -21.63 5.18
N ARG A 385 15.85 -22.87 5.42
CA ARG A 385 15.53 -23.32 6.77
C ARG A 385 16.78 -23.38 7.64
N SER A 386 16.76 -22.62 8.73
CA SER A 386 17.84 -22.56 9.71
C SER A 386 17.29 -22.68 11.13
N TYR A 387 17.68 -23.74 11.83
CA TYR A 387 17.32 -23.91 13.25
C TYR A 387 17.98 -22.86 14.13
N LYS A 388 19.23 -22.49 13.81
CA LYS A 388 19.98 -21.47 14.55
C LYS A 388 19.26 -20.11 14.50
N GLU A 389 18.89 -19.67 13.31
CA GLU A 389 18.17 -18.40 13.15
C GLU A 389 16.78 -18.47 13.78
N ALA A 390 16.05 -19.56 13.59
CA ALA A 390 14.74 -19.73 14.21
C ALA A 390 14.80 -19.63 15.74
N LEU A 391 15.73 -20.34 16.38
CA LEU A 391 15.92 -20.28 17.83
C LEU A 391 16.36 -18.89 18.30
N LYS A 392 17.27 -18.23 17.59
CA LYS A 392 17.72 -16.85 17.89
C LYS A 392 16.51 -15.91 18.01
N TYR A 393 15.58 -15.95 17.04
CA TYR A 393 14.42 -15.06 17.06
C TYR A 393 13.32 -15.50 18.02
N ILE A 394 13.19 -16.80 18.27
CA ILE A 394 12.30 -17.30 19.35
C ILE A 394 12.78 -16.77 20.71
N PHE A 395 14.09 -16.83 21.00
CA PHE A 395 14.63 -16.26 22.25
C PHE A 395 14.44 -14.75 22.34
N LYS A 396 14.80 -14.00 21.28
CA LYS A 396 14.53 -12.56 21.24
C LYS A 396 13.05 -12.21 21.47
N MET A 397 12.15 -13.02 20.94
CA MET A 397 10.72 -12.86 21.15
C MET A 397 10.34 -13.09 22.62
N LEU A 398 10.88 -14.15 23.26
CA LEU A 398 10.61 -14.43 24.68
C LEU A 398 11.12 -13.33 25.60
N GLU A 399 12.26 -12.72 25.28
CA GLU A 399 12.80 -11.57 26.02
C GLU A 399 11.91 -10.32 25.96
N MET A 400 11.06 -10.21 24.94
CA MET A 400 10.15 -9.07 24.76
C MET A 400 8.80 -9.26 25.47
N PHE A 401 8.47 -10.46 25.93
CA PHE A 401 7.21 -10.82 26.55
C PHE A 401 7.31 -11.11 28.03
#